data_842c41f257c80055fe9ce01e530ba190
#
_entry.id   842c41f257c80055fe9ce01e530ba190
#
_cell.length_a   1.000
_cell.length_b   1.000
_cell.length_c   1.000
_cell.angle_alpha   90.00
_cell.angle_beta   90.00
_cell.angle_gamma   90.00
#
_symmetry.space_group_name_H-M   'P 1'
#
loop_
_entity.id
_entity.type
_entity.pdbx_description
1 polymer ?
#
loop_
_entity_poly.entity_id
_entity_poly.type
_entity_poly.pdbx_seq_one_letter_code
_entity_poly.pdbx_strand_id
1 'polypeptide(L)'
;MIAFKEWDIVCKALEEGRQSLILRKGGIHEGREGFSFAHDEFVLFPTRFHAQGDYVKIPGVEAKPEWELGDKVVIESKVMVKRAVTLTDWNEVALLADQHIWTEETIRDRFFWEGKGMASGSIHVAYVEIEKLKDPLRFAYAKSHRGCRSWVEI
;
A
#
# COMPACT_ATOMS: atom_id res chain seq x y z
N MET A 1 10.21 -11.73 10.25
CA MET A 1 10.29 -10.31 9.82
C MET A 1 8.92 -9.87 9.34
N ILE A 2 8.46 -8.72 9.77
CA ILE A 2 7.13 -8.23 9.38
C ILE A 2 7.18 -7.54 8.02
N ALA A 3 6.25 -7.88 7.15
CA ALA A 3 6.08 -7.28 5.85
C ALA A 3 4.70 -6.65 5.70
N PHE A 4 4.65 -5.54 4.99
CA PHE A 4 3.42 -4.85 4.63
C PHE A 4 3.11 -5.12 3.16
N LYS A 5 1.92 -5.60 2.89
CA LYS A 5 1.48 -5.88 1.52
C LYS A 5 1.08 -4.57 0.84
N GLU A 6 1.76 -4.27 -0.24
CA GLU A 6 1.43 -3.13 -1.10
C GLU A 6 1.49 -3.56 -2.56
N TRP A 7 0.75 -2.89 -3.42
CA TRP A 7 0.77 -3.19 -4.85
C TRP A 7 2.19 -3.05 -5.42
N ASP A 8 2.60 -4.00 -6.26
CA ASP A 8 3.94 -4.01 -6.87
C ASP A 8 4.29 -2.68 -7.54
N ILE A 9 3.35 -2.08 -8.27
CA ILE A 9 3.55 -0.77 -8.91
C ILE A 9 3.74 0.38 -7.91
N VAL A 10 3.09 0.30 -6.75
CA VAL A 10 3.26 1.28 -5.67
C VAL A 10 4.59 1.06 -4.95
N CYS A 11 4.97 -0.19 -4.70
CA CYS A 11 6.31 -0.50 -4.17
C CYS A 11 7.41 0.13 -5.01
N LYS A 12 7.32 -0.01 -6.33
CA LYS A 12 8.28 0.60 -7.26
C LYS A 12 8.26 2.12 -7.21
N ALA A 13 7.08 2.72 -7.15
CA ALA A 13 6.95 4.18 -7.06
C ALA A 13 7.59 4.72 -5.77
N LEU A 14 7.41 4.01 -4.66
CA LEU A 14 8.06 4.35 -3.37
C LEU A 14 9.59 4.22 -3.49
N GLU A 15 10.08 3.14 -4.06
CA GLU A 15 11.52 2.88 -4.24
C GLU A 15 12.18 3.90 -5.16
N GLU A 16 11.47 4.38 -6.17
CA GLU A 16 11.95 5.37 -7.14
C GLU A 16 11.74 6.83 -6.70
N GLY A 17 11.13 7.05 -5.54
CA GLY A 17 10.86 8.40 -5.03
C GLY A 17 9.68 9.11 -5.69
N ARG A 18 8.88 8.44 -6.49
CA ARG A 18 7.66 8.98 -7.11
C ARG A 18 6.47 9.00 -6.15
N GLN A 19 6.58 8.30 -5.05
CA GLN A 19 5.61 8.28 -3.96
C GLN A 19 6.34 8.36 -2.62
N SER A 20 5.75 9.08 -1.66
CA SER A 20 6.37 9.32 -0.35
C SER A 20 5.47 8.97 0.82
N LEU A 21 4.31 8.38 0.52
CA LEU A 21 3.34 7.99 1.55
C LEU A 21 2.61 6.71 1.15
N ILE A 22 2.03 6.05 2.13
CA ILE A 22 1.19 4.87 1.94
C ILE A 22 -0.23 5.22 2.36
N LEU A 23 -1.20 4.84 1.54
CA LEU A 23 -2.61 5.10 1.77
C LEU A 23 -3.36 3.78 1.98
N ARG A 24 -4.23 3.74 2.98
CA ARG A 24 -5.15 2.62 3.25
C ARG A 24 -6.56 3.11 3.47
N LYS A 25 -7.54 2.35 2.99
CA LYS A 25 -8.97 2.65 3.18
C LYS A 25 -9.27 2.92 4.64
N GLY A 26 -10.04 3.98 4.91
CA GLY A 26 -10.68 4.17 6.19
C GLY A 26 -11.77 3.13 6.42
N GLY A 27 -12.08 2.85 7.68
CA GLY A 27 -13.13 1.90 8.02
C GLY A 27 -12.83 0.43 7.75
N ILE A 28 -11.62 0.08 7.29
CA ILE A 28 -11.22 -1.32 7.17
C ILE A 28 -11.03 -1.92 8.56
N HIS A 29 -11.69 -3.06 8.78
CA HIS A 29 -11.54 -3.82 10.00
C HIS A 29 -10.60 -5.01 9.79
N GLU A 30 -9.41 -4.93 10.36
CA GLU A 30 -8.51 -6.06 10.53
C GLU A 30 -8.55 -6.46 12.01
N GLY A 31 -9.55 -7.30 12.37
CA GLY A 31 -9.85 -7.63 13.76
C GLY A 31 -10.78 -6.60 14.41
N ARG A 32 -10.77 -6.52 15.76
CA ARG A 32 -11.68 -5.67 16.55
C ARG A 32 -11.41 -4.17 16.44
N GLU A 33 -10.17 -3.79 16.20
CA GLU A 33 -9.70 -2.40 16.29
C GLU A 33 -9.60 -1.71 14.93
N GLY A 34 -9.90 -2.43 13.84
CA GLY A 34 -9.71 -1.91 12.49
C GLY A 34 -8.24 -1.87 12.07
N PHE A 35 -7.98 -1.26 10.93
CA PHE A 35 -6.62 -1.11 10.41
C PHE A 35 -5.87 -0.01 11.16
N SER A 36 -4.58 -0.27 11.40
CA SER A 36 -3.62 0.75 11.84
C SER A 36 -2.24 0.43 11.27
N PHE A 37 -1.38 1.45 11.18
CA PHE A 37 0.04 1.23 10.92
C PHE A 37 0.71 0.78 12.22
N ALA A 38 0.58 -0.51 12.51
CA ALA A 38 0.99 -1.10 13.78
C ALA A 38 2.51 -1.17 13.98
N HIS A 39 3.28 -0.97 12.92
CA HIS A 39 4.74 -1.07 12.94
C HIS A 39 5.37 0.18 12.33
N ASP A 40 6.44 0.66 12.94
CA ASP A 40 7.20 1.81 12.45
C ASP A 40 8.25 1.42 11.40
N GLU A 41 8.64 0.16 11.38
CA GLU A 41 9.57 -0.40 10.42
C GLU A 41 9.06 -1.73 9.90
N PHE A 42 9.12 -1.91 8.58
CA PHE A 42 8.71 -3.14 7.92
C PHE A 42 9.30 -3.21 6.50
N VAL A 43 9.24 -4.38 5.88
CA VAL A 43 9.59 -4.53 4.48
C VAL A 43 8.34 -4.50 3.60
N LEU A 44 8.50 -4.18 2.31
CA LEU A 44 7.38 -4.12 1.37
C LEU A 44 7.22 -5.45 0.64
N PHE A 45 6.07 -6.09 0.84
CA PHE A 45 5.69 -7.29 0.11
C PHE A 45 4.87 -6.90 -1.12
N PRO A 46 5.40 -7.05 -2.35
CA PRO A 46 4.68 -6.64 -3.54
C PRO A 46 3.50 -7.58 -3.83
N THR A 47 2.31 -7.04 -3.95
CA THR A 47 1.12 -7.77 -4.40
C THR A 47 0.87 -7.48 -5.86
N ARG A 48 0.27 -8.44 -6.58
CA ARG A 48 0.10 -8.38 -8.02
C ARG A 48 -1.30 -8.75 -8.46
N PHE A 49 -1.84 -8.01 -9.40
CA PHE A 49 -2.99 -8.39 -10.24
C PHE A 49 -2.97 -7.55 -11.52
N HIS A 50 -3.57 -8.07 -12.57
CA HIS A 50 -3.43 -7.51 -13.92
C HIS A 50 -4.02 -6.11 -14.12
N ALA A 51 -4.99 -5.71 -13.31
CA ALA A 51 -5.67 -4.42 -13.44
C ALA A 51 -5.03 -3.28 -12.64
N GLN A 52 -3.89 -3.49 -11.97
CA GLN A 52 -3.27 -2.44 -11.14
C GLN A 52 -3.03 -1.13 -11.89
N GLY A 53 -2.63 -1.22 -13.15
CA GLY A 53 -2.35 -0.05 -13.98
C GLY A 53 -3.55 0.88 -14.21
N ASP A 54 -4.77 0.37 -14.07
CA ASP A 54 -6.00 1.15 -14.29
C ASP A 54 -6.30 2.14 -13.16
N TYR A 55 -5.64 2.00 -12.03
CA TYR A 55 -5.89 2.78 -10.81
C TYR A 55 -4.82 3.83 -10.53
N VAL A 56 -3.84 3.96 -11.42
CA VAL A 56 -2.74 4.91 -11.25
C VAL A 56 -2.71 5.91 -12.40
N LYS A 57 -2.19 7.11 -12.11
CA LYS A 57 -2.14 8.23 -13.06
C LYS A 57 -0.88 8.30 -13.92
N ILE A 58 0.08 7.40 -13.69
CA ILE A 58 1.30 7.32 -14.50
C ILE A 58 1.08 6.40 -15.69
N PRO A 59 1.45 6.83 -16.92
CA PRO A 59 1.29 6.01 -18.10
C PRO A 59 2.36 4.91 -18.19
N GLY A 60 2.06 3.86 -18.98
CA GLY A 60 3.03 2.84 -19.33
C GLY A 60 3.42 1.88 -18.22
N VAL A 61 2.60 1.79 -17.16
CA VAL A 61 2.84 0.84 -16.07
C VAL A 61 2.38 -0.55 -16.50
N GLU A 62 3.30 -1.50 -16.53
CA GLU A 62 2.99 -2.92 -16.71
C GLU A 62 2.61 -3.54 -15.38
N ALA A 63 1.33 -3.89 -15.23
CA ALA A 63 0.88 -4.72 -14.13
C ALA A 63 1.24 -6.18 -14.42
N LYS A 64 1.72 -6.86 -13.40
CA LYS A 64 2.10 -8.27 -13.49
C LYS A 64 0.94 -9.18 -13.08
N PRO A 65 0.88 -10.43 -13.58
CA PRO A 65 -0.13 -11.38 -13.15
C PRO A 65 0.01 -11.72 -11.65
N GLU A 66 -1.07 -12.23 -11.07
CA GLU A 66 -1.06 -12.66 -9.67
C GLU A 66 0.03 -13.70 -9.41
N TRP A 67 0.50 -13.70 -8.16
CA TRP A 67 1.46 -14.69 -7.69
C TRP A 67 0.87 -16.10 -7.73
N GLU A 68 1.64 -17.06 -8.25
CA GLU A 68 1.36 -18.48 -8.12
C GLU A 68 2.22 -19.08 -7.01
N LEU A 69 1.74 -20.18 -6.42
CA LEU A 69 2.51 -20.89 -5.39
C LEU A 69 3.87 -21.34 -5.96
N GLY A 70 4.93 -21.05 -5.25
CA GLY A 70 6.29 -21.36 -5.66
C GLY A 70 7.00 -20.26 -6.45
N ASP A 71 6.28 -19.21 -6.90
CA ASP A 71 6.91 -18.07 -7.56
C ASP A 71 7.93 -17.41 -6.64
N LYS A 72 9.02 -16.95 -7.23
CA LYS A 72 10.07 -16.28 -6.48
C LYS A 72 9.67 -14.84 -6.16
N VAL A 73 9.44 -14.58 -4.87
CA VAL A 73 9.23 -13.23 -4.36
C VAL A 73 10.57 -12.62 -4.00
N VAL A 74 10.79 -11.36 -4.41
CA VAL A 74 11.97 -10.58 -4.07
C VAL A 74 11.53 -9.32 -3.37
N ILE A 75 12.03 -9.09 -2.16
CA ILE A 75 11.80 -7.87 -1.39
C ILE A 75 13.11 -7.07 -1.36
N GLU A 76 13.04 -5.85 -1.86
CA GLU A 76 14.23 -5.00 -2.04
C GLU A 76 14.30 -3.82 -1.08
N SER A 77 13.21 -3.52 -0.38
CA SER A 77 13.12 -2.29 0.41
C SER A 77 12.50 -2.48 1.78
N LYS A 78 13.01 -1.66 2.69
CA LYS A 78 12.50 -1.45 4.04
C LYS A 78 11.87 -0.07 4.13
N VAL A 79 10.79 0.02 4.86
CA VAL A 79 10.05 1.26 5.12
C VAL A 79 10.24 1.68 6.56
N MET A 80 10.47 2.98 6.74
CA MET A 80 10.43 3.63 8.05
C MET A 80 9.28 4.63 8.05
N VAL A 81 8.33 4.45 8.97
CA VAL A 81 7.19 5.37 9.13
C VAL A 81 7.65 6.59 9.92
N LYS A 82 7.51 7.77 9.31
CA LYS A 82 7.82 9.04 9.95
C LYS A 82 6.63 9.59 10.73
N ARG A 83 5.45 9.42 10.17
CA ARG A 83 4.20 9.88 10.75
C ARG A 83 3.04 9.08 10.18
N ALA A 84 2.10 8.71 11.02
CA ALA A 84 0.86 8.06 10.60
C ALA A 84 -0.33 8.85 11.11
N VAL A 85 -1.30 9.13 10.23
CA VAL A 85 -2.50 9.90 10.54
C VAL A 85 -3.71 9.28 9.86
N THR A 86 -4.88 9.56 10.39
CA THR A 86 -6.15 9.27 9.71
C THR A 86 -6.79 10.59 9.31
N LEU A 87 -7.03 10.78 8.03
CA LEU A 87 -7.66 11.98 7.49
C LEU A 87 -9.15 11.74 7.31
N THR A 88 -9.95 12.69 7.75
CA THR A 88 -11.43 12.67 7.67
C THR A 88 -11.99 13.79 6.83
N ASP A 89 -11.16 14.66 6.29
CA ASP A 89 -11.51 15.75 5.39
C ASP A 89 -10.96 15.48 3.99
N TRP A 90 -11.86 15.37 3.02
CA TRP A 90 -11.45 15.13 1.63
C TRP A 90 -10.49 16.21 1.09
N ASN A 91 -10.67 17.46 1.48
CA ASN A 91 -9.78 18.54 1.02
C ASN A 91 -8.32 18.32 1.44
N GLU A 92 -8.10 17.77 2.65
CA GLU A 92 -6.77 17.41 3.11
C GLU A 92 -6.19 16.23 2.31
N VAL A 93 -7.02 15.25 1.97
CA VAL A 93 -6.62 14.10 1.15
C VAL A 93 -6.25 14.56 -0.26
N ALA A 94 -7.03 15.43 -0.86
CA ALA A 94 -6.79 15.95 -2.21
C ALA A 94 -5.44 16.70 -2.31
N LEU A 95 -4.99 17.34 -1.25
CA LEU A 95 -3.69 18.03 -1.21
C LEU A 95 -2.48 17.06 -1.31
N LEU A 96 -2.68 15.76 -1.10
CA LEU A 96 -1.63 14.76 -1.18
C LEU A 96 -1.35 14.26 -2.60
N ALA A 97 -2.08 14.74 -3.60
CA ALA A 97 -2.04 14.22 -4.97
C ALA A 97 -0.63 14.12 -5.56
N ASP A 98 0.25 15.09 -5.29
CA ASP A 98 1.63 15.09 -5.81
C ASP A 98 2.57 14.10 -5.12
N GLN A 99 2.11 13.47 -4.03
CA GLN A 99 2.91 12.56 -3.22
C GLN A 99 2.59 11.09 -3.46
N HIS A 100 1.67 10.78 -4.38
CA HIS A 100 1.31 9.41 -4.73
C HIS A 100 0.94 9.27 -6.20
N ILE A 101 0.90 8.01 -6.68
CA ILE A 101 0.64 7.68 -8.09
C ILE A 101 -0.82 7.32 -8.39
N TRP A 102 -1.68 7.25 -7.38
CA TRP A 102 -3.08 6.88 -7.55
C TRP A 102 -3.87 7.95 -8.32
N THR A 103 -4.89 7.53 -9.07
CA THR A 103 -5.86 8.47 -9.63
C THR A 103 -6.70 9.07 -8.49
N GLU A 104 -7.20 10.28 -8.69
CA GLU A 104 -8.10 10.92 -7.74
C GLU A 104 -9.35 10.07 -7.48
N GLU A 105 -9.93 9.51 -8.54
CA GLU A 105 -11.10 8.62 -8.45
C GLU A 105 -10.82 7.42 -7.53
N THR A 106 -9.67 6.78 -7.68
CA THR A 106 -9.29 5.64 -6.83
C THR A 106 -9.21 6.04 -5.36
N ILE A 107 -8.60 7.17 -5.07
CA ILE A 107 -8.48 7.66 -3.69
C ILE A 107 -9.83 8.08 -3.13
N ARG A 108 -10.69 8.70 -3.93
CA ARG A 108 -12.07 9.02 -3.51
C ARG A 108 -12.86 7.77 -3.17
N ASP A 109 -12.77 6.72 -3.99
CA ASP A 109 -13.45 5.45 -3.73
C ASP A 109 -12.98 4.81 -2.42
N ARG A 110 -11.70 4.92 -2.12
CA ARG A 110 -11.15 4.43 -0.85
C ARG A 110 -11.57 5.28 0.34
N PHE A 111 -11.62 6.59 0.18
CA PHE A 111 -12.05 7.51 1.23
C PHE A 111 -13.53 7.32 1.59
N PHE A 112 -14.38 7.11 0.59
CA PHE A 112 -15.83 6.94 0.75
C PHE A 112 -16.29 5.47 0.67
N TRP A 113 -15.38 4.53 0.79
CA TRP A 113 -15.65 3.13 0.49
C TRP A 113 -16.77 2.50 1.35
N GLU A 114 -17.05 3.02 2.54
CA GLU A 114 -18.14 2.53 3.38
C GLU A 114 -19.54 2.86 2.86
N GLY A 115 -19.65 3.70 1.83
CA GLY A 115 -20.92 4.05 1.20
C GLY A 115 -21.88 4.86 2.08
N LYS A 116 -21.40 5.42 3.19
CA LYS A 116 -22.21 6.15 4.18
C LYS A 116 -22.28 7.65 3.93
N GLY A 117 -21.92 8.10 2.74
CA GLY A 117 -21.89 9.50 2.36
C GLY A 117 -20.63 10.25 2.80
N MET A 118 -20.57 11.52 2.40
CA MET A 118 -19.37 12.36 2.52
C MET A 118 -18.92 12.61 3.96
N ALA A 119 -19.87 12.61 4.90
CA ALA A 119 -19.58 12.93 6.30
C ALA A 119 -18.85 11.84 7.08
N SER A 120 -18.76 10.63 6.53
CA SER A 120 -18.12 9.48 7.19
C SER A 120 -16.86 8.98 6.49
N GLY A 121 -16.36 9.72 5.50
CA GLY A 121 -15.15 9.35 4.77
C GLY A 121 -13.91 9.43 5.66
N SER A 122 -12.99 8.49 5.43
CA SER A 122 -11.68 8.51 6.08
C SER A 122 -10.65 7.73 5.26
N ILE A 123 -9.39 8.06 5.46
CA ILE A 123 -8.26 7.34 4.88
C ILE A 123 -7.08 7.38 5.85
N HIS A 124 -6.37 6.27 5.96
CA HIS A 124 -5.15 6.17 6.75
C HIS A 124 -3.95 6.52 5.89
N VAL A 125 -3.09 7.39 6.39
CA VAL A 125 -1.90 7.86 5.69
C VAL A 125 -0.66 7.63 6.54
N ALA A 126 0.35 6.99 5.98
CA ALA A 126 1.68 6.92 6.57
C ALA A 126 2.67 7.68 5.68
N TYR A 127 3.33 8.68 6.25
CA TYR A 127 4.48 9.35 5.64
C TYR A 127 5.71 8.51 5.90
N VAL A 128 6.42 8.13 4.85
CA VAL A 128 7.47 7.11 4.95
C VAL A 128 8.79 7.53 4.31
N GLU A 129 9.86 6.92 4.79
CA GLU A 129 11.15 6.88 4.13
C GLU A 129 11.42 5.45 3.68
N ILE A 130 12.01 5.30 2.51
CA ILE A 130 12.34 4.01 1.92
C ILE A 130 13.86 3.83 1.95
N GLU A 131 14.29 2.70 2.47
CA GLU A 131 15.68 2.29 2.47
C GLU A 131 15.83 1.02 1.65
N LYS A 132 16.74 1.04 0.69
CA LYS A 132 17.05 -0.15 -0.10
C LYS A 132 17.82 -1.15 0.75
N LEU A 133 17.36 -2.41 0.77
CA LEU A 133 18.05 -3.48 1.47
C LEU A 133 19.40 -3.76 0.79
N LYS A 134 20.44 -3.91 1.58
CA LYS A 134 21.77 -4.31 1.10
C LYS A 134 21.70 -5.69 0.45
N ASP A 135 21.00 -6.61 1.09
CA ASP A 135 20.77 -7.96 0.60
C ASP A 135 19.26 -8.19 0.45
N PRO A 136 18.72 -8.20 -0.77
CA PRO A 136 17.31 -8.46 -0.99
C PRO A 136 16.88 -9.80 -0.42
N LEU A 137 15.66 -9.84 0.13
CA LEU A 137 15.03 -11.07 0.63
C LEU A 137 14.44 -11.83 -0.56
N ARG A 138 14.71 -13.13 -0.64
CA ARG A 138 14.19 -14.00 -1.70
C ARG A 138 13.59 -15.25 -1.08
N PHE A 139 12.35 -15.54 -1.47
CA PHE A 139 11.63 -16.72 -0.99
C PHE A 139 10.53 -17.12 -1.96
N ALA A 140 10.01 -18.34 -1.81
CA ALA A 140 8.91 -18.82 -2.62
C ALA A 140 7.57 -18.31 -2.08
N TYR A 141 6.69 -17.86 -2.98
CA TYR A 141 5.32 -17.49 -2.61
C TYR A 141 4.57 -18.69 -2.05
N ALA A 142 4.00 -18.54 -0.87
CA ALA A 142 3.36 -19.62 -0.12
C ALA A 142 1.89 -19.29 0.21
N LYS A 143 1.14 -20.29 0.64
CA LYS A 143 -0.27 -20.10 1.07
C LYS A 143 -0.42 -19.09 2.20
N SER A 144 0.54 -19.04 3.12
CA SER A 144 0.56 -18.09 4.23
C SER A 144 0.65 -16.62 3.77
N HIS A 145 1.08 -16.38 2.54
CA HIS A 145 1.16 -15.03 1.97
C HIS A 145 -0.15 -14.56 1.34
N ARG A 146 -1.11 -15.45 1.16
CA ARG A 146 -2.44 -15.15 0.58
C ARG A 146 -3.32 -14.38 1.55
N GLY A 147 -4.39 -13.84 1.01
CA GLY A 147 -5.44 -13.16 1.77
C GLY A 147 -5.32 -11.65 1.75
N CYS A 148 -6.35 -10.99 2.31
CA CYS A 148 -6.50 -9.55 2.26
C CYS A 148 -5.84 -8.81 3.43
N ARG A 149 -5.09 -9.50 4.28
CA ARG A 149 -4.39 -8.87 5.41
C ARG A 149 -3.26 -7.98 4.91
N SER A 150 -3.13 -6.82 5.52
CA SER A 150 -2.06 -5.88 5.18
C SER A 150 -0.69 -6.33 5.70
N TRP A 151 -0.66 -7.02 6.82
CA TRP A 151 0.56 -7.48 7.48
C TRP A 151 0.76 -8.98 7.32
N VAL A 152 1.98 -9.38 7.03
CA VAL A 152 2.36 -10.79 6.92
C VAL A 152 3.74 -11.02 7.51
N GLU A 153 3.90 -12.11 8.23
CA GLU A 153 5.21 -12.55 8.73
C GLU A 153 5.93 -13.34 7.65
N ILE A 154 7.17 -13.04 7.42
CA ILE A 154 8.02 -13.72 6.43
C ILE A 154 9.32 -14.20 7.04
#